data_acf19c2195b9d0aa23155723bf06bd1b
#
_entry.id   acf19c2195b9d0aa23155723bf06bd1b
#
_cell.length_a   1.000
_cell.length_b   1.000
_cell.length_c   1.000
_cell.angle_alpha   90.00
_cell.angle_beta   90.00
_cell.angle_gamma   90.00
#
_symmetry.space_group_name_H-M   'P 1'
#
loop_
_entity.id
_entity.type
_entity.pdbx_description
1 polymer ?
#
loop_
_entity_poly.entity_id
_entity_poly.type
_entity_poly.pdbx_seq_one_letter_code
_entity_poly.pdbx_strand_id
1 'polypeptide(L)'
;MKYVIASDIHGSAYYCKKLVDAFEREQADKLLLLGDLLYHGPRNALPDEYMPKEVIEMLNGLKDKIMCVRGNCDAEVDQMVLDFPIMAEYCILEQKGKLIFATHGHKFGVDNLPPVGMGEILITGHTHVPACMPMQNIIYLNCGSVSIPKQNSKHSYMTMEDGVFEWKDLDGNVYNRFEI
;
A
#
# COMPACT_ATOMS: atom_id res chain seq x y z
N MET A 1 -4.59 -15.48 7.81
CA MET A 1 -5.14 -14.55 6.77
C MET A 1 -3.97 -13.85 6.11
N LYS A 2 -3.90 -13.98 4.79
CA LYS A 2 -2.84 -13.40 3.98
C LYS A 2 -3.29 -12.09 3.35
N TYR A 3 -2.45 -11.06 3.47
CA TYR A 3 -2.66 -9.75 2.85
C TYR A 3 -1.62 -9.50 1.76
N VAL A 4 -2.04 -8.92 0.65
CA VAL A 4 -1.18 -8.12 -0.24
C VAL A 4 -1.35 -6.67 0.18
N ILE A 5 -0.26 -5.96 0.38
CA ILE A 5 -0.23 -4.55 0.81
C ILE A 5 0.49 -3.75 -0.27
N ALA A 6 -0.17 -2.73 -0.80
CA ALA A 6 0.35 -1.92 -1.90
C ALA A 6 -0.04 -0.45 -1.75
N SER A 7 0.68 0.44 -2.41
CA SER A 7 0.45 1.88 -2.36
C SER A 7 0.88 2.56 -3.66
N ASP A 8 0.39 3.78 -3.85
CA ASP A 8 0.93 4.68 -4.87
C ASP A 8 0.82 4.12 -6.30
N ILE A 9 -0.44 3.74 -6.70
CA ILE A 9 -0.80 3.27 -8.05
C ILE A 9 -0.85 4.45 -9.02
N HIS A 10 -1.29 5.63 -8.55
CA HIS A 10 -1.29 6.89 -9.29
C HIS A 10 -1.90 6.82 -10.69
N GLY A 11 -2.95 6.02 -10.87
CA GLY A 11 -3.70 5.93 -12.12
C GLY A 11 -3.03 5.12 -13.24
N SER A 12 -1.95 4.42 -12.96
CA SER A 12 -1.30 3.53 -13.93
C SER A 12 -2.10 2.24 -14.13
N ALA A 13 -2.70 2.06 -15.28
CA ALA A 13 -3.39 0.82 -15.63
C ALA A 13 -2.40 -0.34 -15.78
N TYR A 14 -1.24 -0.08 -16.37
CA TYR A 14 -0.19 -1.08 -16.56
C TYR A 14 0.25 -1.71 -15.23
N TYR A 15 0.60 -0.87 -14.24
CA TYR A 15 1.06 -1.37 -12.95
C TYR A 15 -0.08 -1.85 -12.05
N CYS A 16 -1.29 -1.28 -12.18
CA CYS A 16 -2.47 -1.78 -11.48
C CYS A 16 -2.79 -3.22 -11.92
N LYS A 17 -2.74 -3.50 -13.23
CA LYS A 17 -2.92 -4.86 -13.75
C LYS A 17 -1.91 -5.83 -13.16
N LYS A 18 -0.63 -5.48 -13.14
CA LYS A 18 0.42 -6.30 -12.52
C LYS A 18 0.19 -6.54 -11.03
N LEU A 19 -0.36 -5.56 -10.30
CA LEU A 19 -0.74 -5.71 -8.89
C LEU A 19 -1.91 -6.69 -8.74
N VAL A 20 -2.93 -6.62 -9.59
CA VAL A 20 -4.05 -7.58 -9.61
C VAL A 20 -3.55 -8.99 -9.89
N ASP A 21 -2.70 -9.15 -10.91
CA ASP A 21 -2.07 -10.43 -11.24
C ASP A 21 -1.22 -10.97 -10.06
N ALA A 22 -0.52 -10.07 -9.33
CA ALA A 22 0.23 -10.43 -8.12
C ALA A 22 -0.70 -10.87 -6.97
N PHE A 23 -1.81 -10.15 -6.75
CA PHE A 23 -2.80 -10.50 -5.74
C PHE A 23 -3.38 -11.91 -5.97
N GLU A 24 -3.70 -12.24 -7.21
CA GLU A 24 -4.19 -13.58 -7.60
C GLU A 24 -3.10 -14.64 -7.41
N ARG A 25 -1.88 -14.37 -7.86
CA ARG A 25 -0.73 -15.29 -7.71
C ARG A 25 -0.42 -15.60 -6.25
N GLU A 26 -0.50 -14.60 -5.37
CA GLU A 26 -0.30 -14.77 -3.93
C GLU A 26 -1.43 -15.52 -3.24
N GLN A 27 -2.57 -15.71 -3.91
CA GLN A 27 -3.78 -16.29 -3.32
C GLN A 27 -4.17 -15.60 -2.00
N ALA A 28 -4.03 -14.26 -1.97
CA ALA A 28 -4.26 -13.49 -0.77
C ALA A 28 -5.76 -13.33 -0.46
N ASP A 29 -6.08 -13.27 0.81
CA ASP A 29 -7.45 -13.07 1.29
C ASP A 29 -7.92 -11.64 1.10
N LYS A 30 -7.01 -10.66 1.32
CA LYS A 30 -7.28 -9.22 1.26
C LYS A 30 -6.17 -8.46 0.56
N LEU A 31 -6.59 -7.42 -0.18
CA LEU A 31 -5.71 -6.40 -0.76
C LEU A 31 -5.84 -5.12 0.09
N LEU A 32 -4.78 -4.77 0.82
CA LEU A 32 -4.70 -3.53 1.58
C LEU A 32 -4.02 -2.46 0.74
N LEU A 33 -4.78 -1.46 0.31
CA LEU A 33 -4.28 -0.31 -0.43
C LEU A 33 -4.02 0.85 0.53
N LEU A 34 -2.81 1.40 0.48
CA LEU A 34 -2.41 2.50 1.36
C LEU A 34 -2.57 3.88 0.70
N GLY A 35 -3.44 4.00 -0.30
CA GLY A 35 -3.82 5.27 -0.91
C GLY A 35 -3.04 5.66 -2.16
N ASP A 36 -3.32 6.86 -2.66
CA ASP A 36 -2.83 7.43 -3.91
C ASP A 36 -3.16 6.56 -5.13
N LEU A 37 -4.47 6.34 -5.34
CA LEU A 37 -4.98 5.34 -6.28
C LEU A 37 -5.05 5.86 -7.72
N LEU A 38 -5.69 7.01 -7.96
CA LEU A 38 -6.11 7.46 -9.29
C LEU A 38 -5.29 8.65 -9.81
N TYR A 39 -5.03 9.66 -8.99
CA TYR A 39 -4.35 10.87 -9.41
C TYR A 39 -2.83 10.73 -9.30
N HIS A 40 -2.13 11.10 -10.37
CA HIS A 40 -0.65 10.98 -10.42
C HIS A 40 0.08 11.93 -9.46
N GLY A 41 -0.61 12.98 -8.96
CA GLY A 41 -0.01 14.04 -8.15
C GLY A 41 0.74 15.09 -9.00
N PRO A 42 0.70 16.39 -8.60
CA PRO A 42 1.17 17.48 -9.45
C PRO A 42 2.71 17.53 -9.60
N ARG A 43 3.44 16.80 -8.76
CA ARG A 43 4.90 16.78 -8.74
C ARG A 43 5.52 15.58 -9.44
N ASN A 44 4.70 14.60 -9.83
CA ASN A 44 5.18 13.39 -10.49
C ASN A 44 4.96 13.49 -12.00
N ALA A 45 5.82 12.85 -12.78
CA ALA A 45 5.52 12.57 -14.18
C ALA A 45 4.35 11.57 -14.26
N LEU A 46 3.67 11.54 -15.40
CA LEU A 46 2.65 10.53 -15.63
C LEU A 46 3.30 9.13 -15.63
N PRO A 47 2.76 8.18 -14.88
CA PRO A 47 3.25 6.80 -14.93
C PRO A 47 2.84 6.13 -16.24
N ASP A 48 3.46 4.98 -16.51
CA ASP A 48 3.14 4.17 -17.69
C ASP A 48 1.64 3.84 -17.73
N GLU A 49 1.05 4.02 -18.91
CA GLU A 49 -0.38 3.84 -19.14
C GLU A 49 -1.25 4.54 -18.07
N TYR A 50 -1.08 5.86 -17.95
CA TYR A 50 -1.95 6.65 -17.07
C TYR A 50 -3.39 6.64 -17.59
N MET A 51 -4.18 5.69 -17.11
CA MET A 51 -5.56 5.43 -17.52
C MET A 51 -6.44 5.18 -16.28
N PRO A 52 -6.76 6.23 -15.50
CA PRO A 52 -7.49 6.07 -14.21
C PRO A 52 -8.82 5.32 -14.34
N LYS A 53 -9.52 5.42 -15.47
CA LYS A 53 -10.78 4.69 -15.69
C LYS A 53 -10.59 3.18 -15.69
N GLU A 54 -9.52 2.69 -16.28
CA GLU A 54 -9.19 1.26 -16.26
C GLU A 54 -8.79 0.79 -14.87
N VAL A 55 -8.06 1.65 -14.11
CA VAL A 55 -7.74 1.37 -12.70
C VAL A 55 -9.02 1.23 -11.87
N ILE A 56 -10.01 2.11 -12.07
CA ILE A 56 -11.32 2.04 -11.40
C ILE A 56 -11.99 0.70 -11.70
N GLU A 57 -12.05 0.28 -12.95
CA GLU A 57 -12.70 -0.98 -13.36
C GLU A 57 -12.00 -2.20 -12.70
N MET A 58 -10.66 -2.24 -12.73
CA MET A 58 -9.88 -3.33 -12.10
C MET A 58 -10.09 -3.39 -10.60
N LEU A 59 -10.01 -2.26 -9.90
CA LEU A 59 -10.16 -2.23 -8.44
C LEU A 59 -11.60 -2.51 -8.02
N ASN A 60 -12.61 -1.98 -8.71
CA ASN A 60 -14.01 -2.29 -8.43
C ASN A 60 -14.34 -3.78 -8.64
N GLY A 61 -13.64 -4.46 -9.55
CA GLY A 61 -13.71 -5.92 -9.71
C GLY A 61 -13.28 -6.70 -8.47
N LEU A 62 -12.46 -6.08 -7.59
CA LEU A 62 -11.95 -6.68 -6.35
C LEU A 62 -12.54 -6.07 -5.07
N LYS A 63 -13.58 -5.22 -5.16
CA LYS A 63 -14.13 -4.40 -4.07
C LYS A 63 -14.36 -5.15 -2.75
N ASP A 64 -14.84 -6.39 -2.80
CA ASP A 64 -15.15 -7.19 -1.61
C ASP A 64 -13.88 -7.71 -0.89
N LYS A 65 -12.74 -7.65 -1.56
CA LYS A 65 -11.44 -8.05 -1.03
C LYS A 65 -10.55 -6.88 -0.64
N ILE A 66 -10.92 -5.66 -1.04
CA ILE A 66 -10.12 -4.46 -0.78
C ILE A 66 -10.40 -3.89 0.61
N MET A 67 -9.33 -3.52 1.30
CA MET A 67 -9.28 -2.57 2.41
C MET A 67 -8.44 -1.39 1.94
N CYS A 68 -8.86 -0.16 2.23
CA CYS A 68 -8.14 1.01 1.75
C CYS A 68 -8.06 2.10 2.80
N VAL A 69 -6.94 2.82 2.82
CA VAL A 69 -6.78 4.07 3.56
C VAL A 69 -6.48 5.20 2.58
N ARG A 70 -6.84 6.43 2.97
CA ARG A 70 -6.73 7.62 2.13
C ARG A 70 -5.28 8.06 1.96
N GLY A 71 -4.86 8.25 0.72
CA GLY A 71 -3.64 8.96 0.36
C GLY A 71 -3.83 10.48 0.29
N ASN A 72 -2.76 11.21 0.06
CA ASN A 72 -2.82 12.67 -0.09
C ASN A 72 -3.36 13.10 -1.47
N CYS A 73 -3.34 12.22 -2.45
CA CYS A 73 -3.90 12.48 -3.78
C CYS A 73 -5.35 11.99 -3.92
N ASP A 74 -5.86 11.22 -2.95
CA ASP A 74 -7.24 10.71 -3.00
C ASP A 74 -8.24 11.78 -2.52
N ALA A 75 -9.28 11.99 -3.29
CA ALA A 75 -10.29 13.00 -3.06
C ALA A 75 -11.71 12.39 -2.94
N GLU A 76 -12.65 13.19 -2.45
CA GLU A 76 -14.06 12.81 -2.35
C GLU A 76 -14.65 12.41 -3.71
N VAL A 77 -14.14 12.99 -4.80
CA VAL A 77 -14.58 12.65 -6.17
C VAL A 77 -14.13 11.22 -6.55
N ASP A 78 -13.02 10.74 -6.05
CA ASP A 78 -12.54 9.38 -6.30
C ASP A 78 -13.45 8.36 -5.59
N GLN A 79 -13.93 8.70 -4.39
CA GLN A 79 -14.91 7.86 -3.68
C GLN A 79 -16.24 7.72 -4.44
N MET A 80 -16.58 8.64 -5.32
CA MET A 80 -17.83 8.56 -6.11
C MET A 80 -17.76 7.49 -7.21
N VAL A 81 -16.55 7.03 -7.58
CA VAL A 81 -16.31 6.08 -8.67
C VAL A 81 -15.69 4.77 -8.21
N LEU A 82 -15.25 4.69 -6.96
CA LEU A 82 -14.71 3.47 -6.35
C LEU A 82 -15.76 2.85 -5.41
N ASP A 83 -16.10 1.59 -5.65
CA ASP A 83 -17.17 0.84 -4.98
C ASP A 83 -16.76 0.29 -3.58
N PHE A 84 -15.66 0.75 -3.03
CA PHE A 84 -15.16 0.40 -1.69
C PHE A 84 -14.70 1.65 -0.95
N PRO A 85 -14.70 1.67 0.40
CA PRO A 85 -14.30 2.84 1.17
C PRO A 85 -12.83 3.20 0.96
N ILE A 86 -12.52 4.48 0.64
CA ILE A 86 -11.15 4.97 0.44
C ILE A 86 -10.78 6.13 1.38
N MET A 87 -11.70 6.62 2.20
CA MET A 87 -11.52 7.88 2.94
C MET A 87 -11.04 7.70 4.38
N ALA A 88 -10.78 6.47 4.84
CA ALA A 88 -10.25 6.22 6.18
C ALA A 88 -8.79 6.69 6.28
N GLU A 89 -8.44 7.45 7.32
CA GLU A 89 -7.07 7.96 7.48
C GLU A 89 -6.07 6.88 7.88
N TYR A 90 -6.56 5.82 8.52
CA TYR A 90 -5.78 4.64 8.90
C TYR A 90 -6.70 3.43 9.10
N CYS A 91 -6.10 2.27 9.15
CA CYS A 91 -6.74 1.08 9.71
C CYS A 91 -5.78 0.39 10.70
N ILE A 92 -6.37 -0.39 11.61
CA ILE A 92 -5.61 -1.16 12.59
C ILE A 92 -5.86 -2.64 12.32
N LEU A 93 -4.78 -3.38 12.17
CA LEU A 93 -4.78 -4.83 12.05
C LEU A 93 -4.06 -5.43 13.25
N GLU A 94 -4.15 -6.74 13.43
CA GLU A 94 -3.44 -7.48 14.47
C GLU A 94 -2.76 -8.70 13.85
N GLN A 95 -1.50 -8.93 14.23
CA GLN A 95 -0.74 -10.12 13.89
C GLN A 95 0.11 -10.56 15.09
N LYS A 96 -0.07 -11.80 15.52
CA LYS A 96 0.68 -12.39 16.65
C LYS A 96 0.72 -11.51 17.92
N GLY A 97 -0.40 -10.86 18.24
CA GLY A 97 -0.51 -9.99 19.40
C GLY A 97 0.11 -8.60 19.23
N LYS A 98 0.58 -8.24 18.04
CA LYS A 98 1.06 -6.89 17.69
C LYS A 98 0.01 -6.12 16.94
N LEU A 99 -0.18 -4.85 17.29
CA LEU A 99 -1.00 -3.95 16.51
C LEU A 99 -0.20 -3.41 15.33
N ILE A 100 -0.85 -3.39 14.18
CA ILE A 100 -0.32 -2.85 12.94
C ILE A 100 -1.16 -1.63 12.58
N PHE A 101 -0.55 -0.46 12.66
CA PHE A 101 -1.15 0.79 12.23
C PHE A 101 -0.80 1.02 10.76
N ALA A 102 -1.77 0.86 9.89
CA ALA A 102 -1.60 1.05 8.45
C ALA A 102 -2.21 2.38 8.02
N THR A 103 -1.43 3.21 7.35
CA THR A 103 -1.82 4.54 6.87
C THR A 103 -1.04 4.87 5.60
N HIS A 104 -1.40 5.94 4.89
CA HIS A 104 -0.63 6.34 3.71
C HIS A 104 0.78 6.83 4.04
N GLY A 105 0.95 7.64 5.07
CA GLY A 105 2.27 8.18 5.45
C GLY A 105 2.39 9.70 5.43
N HIS A 106 1.41 10.43 4.87
CA HIS A 106 1.45 11.89 4.77
C HIS A 106 1.01 12.62 6.05
N LYS A 107 0.21 11.96 6.91
CA LYS A 107 -0.21 12.48 8.23
C LYS A 107 0.58 11.83 9.35
N PHE A 108 0.60 10.52 9.38
CA PHE A 108 1.43 9.72 10.27
C PHE A 108 2.51 9.03 9.46
N GLY A 109 3.76 9.14 9.90
CA GLY A 109 4.93 8.61 9.20
C GLY A 109 6.17 8.79 10.07
N VAL A 110 7.34 8.80 9.44
CA VAL A 110 8.63 8.89 10.15
C VAL A 110 8.80 10.18 10.97
N ASP A 111 8.23 11.29 10.51
CA ASP A 111 8.34 12.60 11.16
C ASP A 111 7.21 12.88 12.17
N ASN A 112 6.15 12.08 12.14
CA ASN A 112 4.98 12.22 13.00
C ASN A 112 4.40 10.83 13.29
N LEU A 113 4.91 10.16 14.32
CA LEU A 113 4.47 8.81 14.66
C LEU A 113 3.03 8.80 15.19
N PRO A 114 2.23 7.77 14.85
CA PRO A 114 0.90 7.60 15.43
C PRO A 114 0.99 7.28 16.93
N PRO A 115 -0.07 7.53 17.70
CA PRO A 115 -0.11 7.24 19.15
C PRO A 115 -0.32 5.74 19.40
N VAL A 116 0.68 4.92 19.06
CA VAL A 116 0.69 3.46 19.25
C VAL A 116 1.70 3.06 20.32
N GLY A 117 1.51 1.86 20.90
CA GLY A 117 2.36 1.33 21.97
C GLY A 117 3.77 0.95 21.52
N MET A 118 4.58 0.57 22.51
CA MET A 118 5.94 0.08 22.23
C MET A 118 5.92 -1.27 21.50
N GLY A 119 6.78 -1.38 20.48
CA GLY A 119 6.96 -2.61 19.71
C GLY A 119 5.85 -2.88 18.71
N GLU A 120 4.94 -1.93 18.49
CA GLU A 120 3.93 -1.98 17.46
C GLU A 120 4.51 -1.67 16.07
N ILE A 121 3.72 -1.92 15.04
CA ILE A 121 4.17 -1.78 13.65
C ILE A 121 3.41 -0.62 12.99
N LEU A 122 4.16 0.24 12.30
CA LEU A 122 3.63 1.26 11.39
C LEU A 122 3.92 0.86 9.95
N ILE A 123 2.88 0.71 9.14
CA ILE A 123 3.02 0.44 7.70
C ILE A 123 2.56 1.66 6.90
N THR A 124 3.37 2.10 5.94
CA THR A 124 3.05 3.24 5.07
C THR A 124 3.43 2.99 3.61
N GLY A 125 3.00 3.92 2.73
CA GLY A 125 3.47 4.19 1.38
C GLY A 125 4.08 5.59 1.28
N HIS A 126 3.54 6.45 0.40
CA HIS A 126 3.78 7.88 0.26
C HIS A 126 5.20 8.30 -0.16
N THR A 127 6.23 7.76 0.47
CA THR A 127 7.62 8.11 0.12
C THR A 127 8.07 7.48 -1.19
N HIS A 128 7.37 6.43 -1.64
CA HIS A 128 7.68 5.58 -2.79
C HIS A 128 9.02 4.82 -2.63
N VAL A 129 9.53 4.72 -1.41
CA VAL A 129 10.80 4.03 -1.10
C VAL A 129 10.51 2.94 -0.07
N PRO A 130 10.74 1.66 -0.41
CA PRO A 130 10.57 0.57 0.54
C PRO A 130 11.48 0.73 1.75
N ALA A 131 10.97 0.43 2.94
CA ALA A 131 11.75 0.51 4.17
C ALA A 131 11.34 -0.55 5.19
N CYS A 132 12.30 -0.95 6.00
CA CYS A 132 12.12 -1.78 7.19
C CYS A 132 13.15 -1.34 8.23
N MET A 133 12.71 -0.63 9.27
CA MET A 133 13.64 -0.12 10.28
C MET A 133 13.00 0.06 11.65
N PRO A 134 13.74 -0.17 12.75
CA PRO A 134 13.29 0.26 14.06
C PRO A 134 13.31 1.79 14.16
N MET A 135 12.27 2.37 14.74
CA MET A 135 12.15 3.80 14.98
C MET A 135 11.62 4.04 16.39
N GLN A 136 12.41 4.67 17.25
CA GLN A 136 12.04 4.94 18.63
C GLN A 136 11.47 3.66 19.31
N ASN A 137 10.16 3.59 19.47
CA ASN A 137 9.45 2.49 20.13
C ASN A 137 8.61 1.61 19.17
N ILE A 138 8.70 1.82 17.86
CA ILE A 138 7.94 1.07 16.85
C ILE A 138 8.85 0.44 15.79
N ILE A 139 8.29 -0.46 15.01
CA ILE A 139 8.89 -0.95 13.74
C ILE A 139 8.19 -0.21 12.59
N TYR A 140 8.97 0.52 11.81
CA TYR A 140 8.49 1.20 10.60
C TYR A 140 8.70 0.34 9.38
N LEU A 141 7.62 0.13 8.61
CA LEU A 141 7.62 -0.58 7.34
C LEU A 141 7.04 0.34 6.26
N ASN A 142 7.61 0.29 5.05
CA ASN A 142 7.06 0.97 3.89
C ASN A 142 7.03 0.02 2.70
N CYS A 143 5.89 -0.10 2.04
CA CYS A 143 5.72 -1.04 0.92
C CYS A 143 6.34 -0.54 -0.40
N GLY A 144 6.80 0.70 -0.47
CA GLY A 144 7.25 1.33 -1.71
C GLY A 144 6.08 1.83 -2.55
N SER A 145 6.28 1.93 -3.85
CA SER A 145 5.25 2.31 -4.82
C SER A 145 5.08 1.25 -5.91
N VAL A 146 3.84 1.01 -6.28
CA VAL A 146 3.50 0.11 -7.39
C VAL A 146 3.94 0.72 -8.72
N SER A 147 3.71 2.02 -8.96
CA SER A 147 3.84 2.62 -10.29
C SER A 147 5.01 3.60 -10.45
N ILE A 148 5.37 4.34 -9.42
CA ILE A 148 6.41 5.39 -9.50
C ILE A 148 7.43 5.29 -8.34
N PRO A 149 8.18 4.19 -8.26
CA PRO A 149 9.20 4.01 -7.23
C PRO A 149 10.27 5.09 -7.32
N LYS A 150 10.85 5.45 -6.18
CA LYS A 150 11.93 6.44 -6.06
C LYS A 150 13.23 5.79 -5.60
N GLN A 151 14.34 6.54 -5.70
CA GLN A 151 15.69 6.11 -5.28
C GLN A 151 16.13 4.77 -5.89
N ASN A 152 15.78 4.53 -7.16
CA ASN A 152 16.06 3.29 -7.87
C ASN A 152 15.51 2.03 -7.18
N SER A 153 14.47 2.17 -6.36
CA SER A 153 13.77 1.02 -5.78
C SER A 153 12.90 0.32 -6.84
N LYS A 154 12.46 -0.89 -6.49
CA LYS A 154 11.63 -1.69 -7.39
C LYS A 154 10.16 -1.21 -7.38
N HIS A 155 9.45 -1.44 -8.45
CA HIS A 155 7.98 -1.50 -8.44
C HIS A 155 7.59 -2.65 -7.54
N SER A 156 6.91 -2.37 -6.43
CA SER A 156 6.81 -3.33 -5.35
C SER A 156 5.47 -3.34 -4.63
N TYR A 157 5.23 -4.45 -3.97
CA TYR A 157 4.20 -4.65 -2.96
C TYR A 157 4.80 -5.43 -1.79
N MET A 158 4.01 -5.58 -0.71
CA MET A 158 4.35 -6.46 0.40
C MET A 158 3.30 -7.57 0.52
N THR A 159 3.71 -8.71 1.06
CA THR A 159 2.78 -9.69 1.63
C THR A 159 2.91 -9.67 3.16
N MET A 160 1.80 -9.98 3.83
CA MET A 160 1.76 -10.16 5.28
C MET A 160 0.93 -11.39 5.61
N GLU A 161 1.55 -12.37 6.27
CA GLU A 161 0.90 -13.60 6.71
C GLU A 161 1.61 -14.14 7.96
N ASP A 162 0.84 -14.50 8.98
CA ASP A 162 1.33 -15.14 10.23
C ASP A 162 2.55 -14.44 10.86
N GLY A 163 2.55 -13.10 10.83
CA GLY A 163 3.64 -12.27 11.37
C GLY A 163 4.87 -12.14 10.46
N VAL A 164 4.81 -12.70 9.25
CA VAL A 164 5.88 -12.56 8.25
C VAL A 164 5.49 -11.49 7.24
N PHE A 165 6.40 -10.57 6.98
CA PHE A 165 6.29 -9.51 6.00
C PHE A 165 7.37 -9.69 4.93
N GLU A 166 6.97 -9.77 3.67
CA GLU A 166 7.90 -9.88 2.55
C GLU A 166 7.67 -8.77 1.55
N TRP A 167 8.75 -8.08 1.14
CA TRP A 167 8.74 -7.16 0.01
C TRP A 167 9.02 -7.92 -1.26
N LYS A 168 8.17 -7.74 -2.24
CA LYS A 168 8.26 -8.41 -3.53
C LYS A 168 8.19 -7.40 -4.67
N ASP A 169 8.94 -7.66 -5.73
CA ASP A 169 8.68 -6.97 -6.99
C ASP A 169 7.38 -7.49 -7.63
N LEU A 170 6.89 -6.80 -8.66
CA LEU A 170 5.62 -7.17 -9.29
C LEU A 170 5.66 -8.51 -10.04
N ASP A 171 6.84 -9.09 -10.22
CA ASP A 171 7.00 -10.44 -10.77
C ASP A 171 7.00 -11.53 -9.66
N GLY A 172 6.93 -11.12 -8.39
CA GLY A 172 6.81 -12.00 -7.21
C GLY A 172 8.15 -12.39 -6.56
N ASN A 173 9.26 -11.80 -7.00
CA ASN A 173 10.57 -12.09 -6.40
C ASN A 173 10.70 -11.35 -5.05
N VAL A 174 10.93 -12.11 -3.96
CA VAL A 174 11.20 -11.56 -2.64
C VAL A 174 12.58 -10.91 -2.63
N TYR A 175 12.67 -9.68 -2.12
CA TYR A 175 13.94 -8.98 -1.98
C TYR A 175 14.22 -8.44 -0.57
N ASN A 176 13.22 -8.46 0.32
CA ASN A 176 13.38 -8.14 1.74
C ASN A 176 12.34 -8.91 2.56
N ARG A 177 12.66 -9.19 3.84
CA ARG A 177 11.79 -9.92 4.76
C ARG A 177 11.95 -9.40 6.18
N PHE A 178 10.84 -9.32 6.89
CA PHE A 178 10.76 -9.05 8.33
C PHE A 178 9.78 -10.03 8.99
N GLU A 179 10.06 -10.44 10.23
CA GLU A 179 9.21 -11.35 11.00
C GLU A 179 9.11 -10.85 12.45
N ILE A 180 7.86 -10.89 13.02
CA ILE A 180 7.57 -10.58 14.42
C ILE A 180 7.71 -11.81 15.31
#